data_586324963565f2752f14bf029582d0fb
#
_entry.id   586324963565f2752f14bf029582d0fb
#
_cell.length_a   1.000
_cell.length_b   1.000
_cell.length_c   1.000
_cell.angle_alpha   90.00
_cell.angle_beta   90.00
_cell.angle_gamma   90.00
#
_symmetry.space_group_name_H-M   'P 1'
#
loop_
_entity.id
_entity.type
_entity.pdbx_description
1 polymer ?
#
loop_
_entity_poly.entity_id
_entity_poly.type
_entity_poly.pdbx_seq_one_letter_code
_entity_poly.pdbx_strand_id
1 'polypeptide(L)'
;MEIRGIDVSHWQGDIDYEAVKNSGKVDFVIIKAGGSDSGFYEDSRFREYLDGFRTVDIPVLGAYYFVGSDCVSTDDGIADADRFCDMLDGTGIPYAILDLESTSPDDKDGVTDASIAFMDRCVERGYNTMIYASDISGFQNRLRLDRLDGYKKWVARYGSEPQYVPDYALWQYSSTENIEGIPDNTVDCNYLYDEEIIANIMGSTSSDDGRTWTREQALSVTDGLYHGLLFRGYDEQNEAIVHGLEYDMSRIEAFEAIRNSEEHQKKALIVDCYLAMRGSLPSDEEVDLWFHQTEEEIKQGILYSDEFNNRYGV
;
A
#
# COMPACT_ATOMS: atom_id res chain seq x y z
N MET A 1 25.05 -3.83 0.69
CA MET A 1 24.29 -4.36 1.87
C MET A 1 23.15 -5.16 1.27
N GLU A 2 22.92 -6.39 1.72
CA GLU A 2 21.76 -7.16 1.27
C GLU A 2 20.53 -6.65 2.04
N ILE A 3 19.50 -6.21 1.34
CA ILE A 3 18.23 -5.79 1.94
C ILE A 3 17.29 -6.98 1.93
N ARG A 4 16.84 -7.38 3.10
CA ARG A 4 16.05 -8.59 3.32
C ARG A 4 14.65 -8.26 3.80
N GLY A 5 13.66 -8.89 3.18
CA GLY A 5 12.27 -8.77 3.60
C GLY A 5 11.61 -10.12 3.79
N ILE A 6 10.43 -10.05 4.36
CA ILE A 6 9.51 -11.18 4.44
C ILE A 6 8.21 -10.84 3.73
N ASP A 7 7.50 -11.86 3.27
CA ASP A 7 6.11 -11.68 2.89
C ASP A 7 5.19 -12.57 3.74
N VAL A 8 4.05 -12.00 4.12
CA VAL A 8 3.15 -12.58 5.12
C VAL A 8 1.70 -12.56 4.68
N SER A 9 0.95 -13.54 5.14
CA SER A 9 -0.51 -13.65 5.01
C SER A 9 -1.09 -14.22 6.31
N HIS A 10 -2.40 -14.40 6.38
CA HIS A 10 -3.04 -15.02 7.54
C HIS A 10 -2.40 -16.35 8.01
N TRP A 11 -1.64 -17.00 7.15
CA TRP A 11 -0.94 -18.25 7.48
C TRP A 11 0.14 -18.11 8.55
N GLN A 12 0.71 -16.91 8.74
CA GLN A 12 1.72 -16.66 9.77
C GLN A 12 1.12 -16.48 11.18
N GLY A 13 -0.23 -16.41 11.30
CA GLY A 13 -0.89 -16.37 12.60
C GLY A 13 -0.56 -15.14 13.44
N ASP A 14 -0.36 -15.33 14.75
CA ASP A 14 -0.07 -14.23 15.67
C ASP A 14 1.42 -13.91 15.67
N ILE A 15 1.80 -12.75 15.10
CA ILE A 15 3.19 -12.29 14.98
C ILE A 15 3.59 -11.45 16.19
N ASP A 16 4.74 -11.74 16.79
CA ASP A 16 5.42 -10.88 17.74
C ASP A 16 6.32 -9.89 16.98
N TYR A 17 5.78 -8.72 16.65
CA TYR A 17 6.45 -7.70 15.84
C TYR A 17 7.74 -7.19 16.48
N GLU A 18 7.78 -7.05 17.81
CA GLU A 18 8.99 -6.64 18.54
C GLU A 18 10.10 -7.69 18.39
N ALA A 19 9.77 -8.98 18.50
CA ALA A 19 10.73 -10.04 18.29
C ALA A 19 11.22 -10.06 16.83
N VAL A 20 10.35 -9.86 15.84
CA VAL A 20 10.74 -9.73 14.42
C VAL A 20 11.71 -8.57 14.24
N LYS A 21 11.40 -7.38 14.76
CA LYS A 21 12.28 -6.20 14.70
C LYS A 21 13.63 -6.47 15.36
N ASN A 22 13.61 -7.02 16.55
CA ASN A 22 14.83 -7.28 17.34
C ASN A 22 15.69 -8.39 16.74
N SER A 23 15.15 -9.23 15.86
CA SER A 23 15.94 -10.23 15.14
C SER A 23 17.00 -9.62 14.24
N GLY A 24 16.79 -8.38 13.77
CA GLY A 24 17.66 -7.68 12.83
C GLY A 24 17.76 -8.36 11.46
N LYS A 25 16.78 -9.22 11.11
CA LYS A 25 16.78 -10.00 9.87
C LYS A 25 15.81 -9.46 8.83
N VAL A 26 14.95 -8.52 9.19
CA VAL A 26 13.84 -8.02 8.36
C VAL A 26 13.95 -6.52 8.20
N ASP A 27 14.26 -6.08 6.99
CA ASP A 27 14.38 -4.66 6.62
C ASP A 27 13.06 -4.10 6.06
N PHE A 28 12.18 -4.98 5.51
CA PHE A 28 10.86 -4.62 5.00
C PHE A 28 9.90 -5.80 5.03
N VAL A 29 8.60 -5.53 4.89
CA VAL A 29 7.56 -6.55 4.76
C VAL A 29 6.66 -6.28 3.56
N ILE A 30 6.16 -7.34 2.93
CA ILE A 30 5.07 -7.33 1.96
C ILE A 30 3.90 -8.12 2.57
N ILE A 31 2.68 -7.61 2.47
CA ILE A 31 1.52 -8.18 3.18
C ILE A 31 0.46 -8.62 2.17
N LYS A 32 -0.11 -9.81 2.33
CA LYS A 32 -1.30 -10.20 1.56
C LYS A 32 -2.48 -9.30 1.91
N ALA A 33 -3.03 -8.60 0.92
CA ALA A 33 -4.26 -7.85 1.13
C ALA A 33 -5.51 -8.70 0.89
N GLY A 34 -5.45 -9.61 -0.06
CA GLY A 34 -6.59 -10.45 -0.41
C GLY A 34 -6.37 -11.23 -1.70
N GLY A 35 -7.48 -11.59 -2.35
CA GLY A 35 -7.42 -12.32 -3.61
C GLY A 35 -8.79 -12.56 -4.22
N SER A 36 -8.79 -13.26 -5.39
CA SER A 36 -9.99 -13.69 -6.13
C SER A 36 -10.04 -15.18 -6.43
N ASP A 37 -9.08 -15.97 -5.97
CA ASP A 37 -8.96 -17.41 -6.23
C ASP A 37 -10.11 -18.27 -5.67
N SER A 38 -10.81 -17.77 -4.66
CA SER A 38 -11.98 -18.43 -4.06
C SER A 38 -13.21 -17.51 -3.98
N GLY A 39 -13.31 -16.58 -4.93
CA GLY A 39 -14.17 -15.41 -4.88
C GLY A 39 -13.46 -14.28 -4.15
N PHE A 40 -13.96 -13.06 -4.32
CA PHE A 40 -13.33 -11.88 -3.72
C PHE A 40 -13.28 -11.95 -2.19
N TYR A 41 -12.08 -11.74 -1.61
CA TYR A 41 -11.86 -11.66 -0.16
C TYR A 41 -10.73 -10.72 0.22
N GLU A 42 -10.82 -10.09 1.39
CA GLU A 42 -9.70 -9.46 2.08
C GLU A 42 -9.04 -10.50 3.00
N ASP A 43 -7.71 -10.53 3.06
CA ASP A 43 -6.98 -11.41 3.97
C ASP A 43 -7.30 -11.01 5.42
N SER A 44 -7.63 -12.00 6.23
CA SER A 44 -8.14 -11.77 7.60
C SER A 44 -7.15 -11.10 8.55
N ARG A 45 -5.88 -11.09 8.20
CA ARG A 45 -4.81 -10.47 8.98
C ARG A 45 -4.22 -9.20 8.34
N PHE A 46 -4.71 -8.79 7.17
CA PHE A 46 -4.13 -7.66 6.42
C PHE A 46 -3.99 -6.41 7.25
N ARG A 47 -5.10 -5.96 7.88
CA ARG A 47 -5.12 -4.71 8.66
C ARG A 47 -4.28 -4.83 9.94
N GLU A 48 -4.36 -5.96 10.62
CA GLU A 48 -3.59 -6.23 11.82
C GLU A 48 -2.08 -6.21 11.54
N TYR A 49 -1.64 -6.87 10.46
CA TYR A 49 -0.22 -6.89 10.10
C TYR A 49 0.28 -5.53 9.66
N LEU A 50 -0.53 -4.78 8.89
CA LEU A 50 -0.20 -3.42 8.50
C LEU A 50 0.07 -2.53 9.71
N ASP A 51 -0.82 -2.55 10.69
CA ASP A 51 -0.67 -1.76 11.91
C ASP A 51 0.49 -2.27 12.74
N GLY A 52 0.61 -3.59 12.93
CA GLY A 52 1.63 -4.21 13.75
C GLY A 52 3.06 -3.92 13.27
N PHE A 53 3.36 -4.09 11.99
CA PHE A 53 4.69 -3.78 11.45
C PHE A 53 5.04 -2.30 11.53
N ARG A 54 4.05 -1.42 11.38
CA ARG A 54 4.25 0.02 11.56
C ARG A 54 4.59 0.41 12.99
N THR A 55 4.00 -0.25 14.00
CA THR A 55 4.29 0.07 15.40
C THR A 55 5.74 -0.17 15.79
N VAL A 56 6.46 -1.00 15.04
CA VAL A 56 7.87 -1.34 15.28
C VAL A 56 8.80 -0.78 14.20
N ASP A 57 8.33 0.16 13.39
CA ASP A 57 9.12 0.79 12.33
C ASP A 57 9.77 -0.23 11.36
N ILE A 58 9.03 -1.26 10.97
CA ILE A 58 9.40 -2.10 9.82
C ILE A 58 8.61 -1.59 8.61
N PRO A 59 9.30 -1.08 7.57
CA PRO A 59 8.64 -0.55 6.39
C PRO A 59 7.74 -1.59 5.71
N VAL A 60 6.48 -1.23 5.42
CA VAL A 60 5.59 -2.02 4.57
C VAL A 60 5.83 -1.59 3.14
N LEU A 61 6.61 -2.38 2.40
CA LEU A 61 6.97 -2.09 1.00
C LEU A 61 5.76 -2.15 0.08
N GLY A 62 4.91 -3.12 0.27
CA GLY A 62 3.78 -3.34 -0.62
C GLY A 62 2.74 -4.27 -0.02
N ALA A 63 1.63 -4.39 -0.73
CA ALA A 63 0.68 -5.44 -0.49
C ALA A 63 0.49 -6.26 -1.77
N TYR A 64 0.14 -7.55 -1.64
CA TYR A 64 -0.11 -8.39 -2.79
C TYR A 64 -1.56 -8.91 -2.82
N TYR A 65 -2.02 -9.14 -4.05
CA TYR A 65 -3.34 -9.66 -4.35
C TYR A 65 -3.22 -10.94 -5.19
N PHE A 66 -3.72 -12.04 -4.64
CA PHE A 66 -3.67 -13.37 -5.27
C PHE A 66 -4.81 -13.52 -6.27
N VAL A 67 -4.51 -13.43 -7.58
CA VAL A 67 -5.53 -13.53 -8.62
C VAL A 67 -5.97 -14.97 -8.84
N GLY A 68 -7.26 -15.12 -9.11
CA GLY A 68 -7.88 -16.41 -9.42
C GLY A 68 -7.46 -16.99 -10.78
N SER A 69 -7.81 -18.25 -11.00
CA SER A 69 -7.51 -18.96 -12.26
C SER A 69 -8.30 -18.43 -13.46
N ASP A 70 -9.31 -17.63 -13.22
CA ASP A 70 -10.20 -16.97 -14.19
C ASP A 70 -9.72 -15.55 -14.58
N CYS A 71 -8.64 -15.04 -14.00
CA CYS A 71 -8.03 -13.78 -14.41
C CYS A 71 -7.22 -13.97 -15.71
N VAL A 72 -7.93 -13.98 -16.85
CA VAL A 72 -7.39 -14.32 -18.17
C VAL A 72 -7.75 -13.34 -19.27
N SER A 73 -8.38 -12.24 -18.93
CA SER A 73 -8.74 -11.16 -19.87
C SER A 73 -8.43 -9.79 -19.27
N THR A 74 -8.34 -8.78 -20.12
CA THR A 74 -8.18 -7.37 -19.71
C THR A 74 -9.28 -6.94 -18.70
N ASP A 75 -10.52 -7.33 -18.93
CA ASP A 75 -11.65 -6.97 -18.07
C ASP A 75 -11.50 -7.62 -16.68
N ASP A 76 -11.02 -8.87 -16.60
CA ASP A 76 -10.78 -9.54 -15.33
C ASP A 76 -9.66 -8.85 -14.55
N GLY A 77 -8.55 -8.51 -15.25
CA GLY A 77 -7.43 -7.79 -14.65
C GLY A 77 -7.84 -6.43 -14.08
N ILE A 78 -8.62 -5.64 -14.83
CA ILE A 78 -9.14 -4.35 -14.36
C ILE A 78 -10.07 -4.53 -13.14
N ALA A 79 -10.97 -5.51 -13.18
CA ALA A 79 -11.92 -5.75 -12.09
C ALA A 79 -11.21 -6.15 -10.78
N ASP A 80 -10.17 -7.00 -10.87
CA ASP A 80 -9.38 -7.39 -9.71
C ASP A 80 -8.52 -6.22 -9.19
N ALA A 81 -7.93 -5.42 -10.10
CA ALA A 81 -7.17 -4.23 -9.73
C ALA A 81 -8.02 -3.18 -8.99
N ASP A 82 -9.26 -2.92 -9.47
CA ASP A 82 -10.15 -1.97 -8.81
C ASP A 82 -10.49 -2.42 -7.39
N ARG A 83 -10.82 -3.69 -7.18
CA ARG A 83 -11.08 -4.25 -5.85
C ARG A 83 -9.86 -4.19 -4.94
N PHE A 84 -8.69 -4.49 -5.49
CA PHE A 84 -7.44 -4.42 -4.75
C PHE A 84 -7.10 -2.98 -4.34
N CYS A 85 -7.19 -2.03 -5.27
CA CYS A 85 -6.96 -0.63 -4.96
C CYS A 85 -7.93 -0.09 -3.90
N ASP A 86 -9.21 -0.50 -3.95
CA ASP A 86 -10.19 -0.15 -2.92
C ASP A 86 -9.79 -0.66 -1.52
N MET A 87 -9.14 -1.84 -1.43
CA MET A 87 -8.57 -2.32 -0.16
C MET A 87 -7.39 -1.49 0.30
N LEU A 88 -6.58 -0.97 -0.63
CA LEU A 88 -5.38 -0.20 -0.33
C LEU A 88 -5.66 1.28 -0.04
N ASP A 89 -6.83 1.79 -0.42
CA ASP A 89 -7.18 3.19 -0.22
C ASP A 89 -7.04 3.60 1.25
N GLY A 90 -6.34 4.72 1.48
CA GLY A 90 -6.06 5.25 2.81
C GLY A 90 -4.99 4.46 3.61
N THR A 91 -4.43 3.38 3.08
CA THR A 91 -3.38 2.62 3.79
C THR A 91 -2.00 3.24 3.69
N GLY A 92 -1.72 4.08 2.69
CA GLY A 92 -0.39 4.61 2.42
C GLY A 92 0.64 3.56 1.98
N ILE A 93 0.20 2.38 1.53
CA ILE A 93 1.08 1.35 0.96
C ILE A 93 1.49 1.79 -0.44
N PRO A 94 2.81 1.82 -0.76
CA PRO A 94 3.27 2.38 -2.04
C PRO A 94 3.19 1.41 -3.22
N TYR A 95 3.29 0.09 -3.00
CA TYR A 95 3.29 -0.91 -4.07
C TYR A 95 2.06 -1.80 -4.02
N ALA A 96 1.29 -1.83 -5.12
CA ALA A 96 0.24 -2.79 -5.39
C ALA A 96 0.81 -3.94 -6.25
N ILE A 97 0.88 -5.15 -5.70
CA ILE A 97 1.60 -6.27 -6.29
C ILE A 97 0.60 -7.32 -6.77
N LEU A 98 0.65 -7.64 -8.06
CA LEU A 98 -0.08 -8.76 -8.63
C LEU A 98 0.62 -10.07 -8.27
N ASP A 99 -0.08 -10.99 -7.62
CA ASP A 99 0.41 -12.35 -7.32
C ASP A 99 -0.26 -13.36 -8.26
N LEU A 100 0.54 -13.91 -9.19
CA LEU A 100 0.08 -14.76 -10.28
C LEU A 100 0.60 -16.19 -10.13
N GLU A 101 -0.24 -17.07 -9.58
CA GLU A 101 0.11 -18.47 -9.37
C GLU A 101 -0.92 -19.47 -9.90
N SER A 102 -2.20 -19.10 -9.92
CA SER A 102 -3.33 -20.01 -10.16
C SER A 102 -3.78 -20.11 -11.61
N THR A 103 -3.36 -19.21 -12.50
CA THR A 103 -3.83 -19.18 -13.89
C THR A 103 -3.33 -20.38 -14.71
N SER A 104 -4.11 -20.76 -15.73
CA SER A 104 -3.71 -21.85 -16.63
C SER A 104 -2.50 -21.48 -17.49
N PRO A 105 -1.54 -22.39 -17.71
CA PRO A 105 -0.44 -22.17 -18.65
C PRO A 105 -0.87 -22.26 -20.12
N ASP A 106 -2.12 -22.63 -20.40
CA ASP A 106 -2.60 -22.88 -21.77
C ASP A 106 -2.95 -21.57 -22.51
N ASP A 107 -3.15 -20.45 -21.79
CA ASP A 107 -3.49 -19.15 -22.38
C ASP A 107 -2.54 -18.05 -21.88
N LYS A 108 -1.28 -18.11 -22.34
CA LYS A 108 -0.28 -17.10 -21.98
C LYS A 108 -0.62 -15.68 -22.42
N ASP A 109 -1.28 -15.55 -23.56
CA ASP A 109 -1.58 -14.21 -24.10
C ASP A 109 -2.69 -13.56 -23.27
N GLY A 110 -3.77 -14.28 -22.97
CA GLY A 110 -4.86 -13.77 -22.13
C GLY A 110 -4.39 -13.48 -20.70
N VAL A 111 -3.62 -14.39 -20.09
CA VAL A 111 -3.03 -14.16 -18.74
C VAL A 111 -2.12 -12.95 -18.72
N THR A 112 -1.31 -12.74 -19.78
CA THR A 112 -0.45 -11.57 -19.86
C THR A 112 -1.25 -10.28 -20.07
N ASP A 113 -2.29 -10.32 -20.91
CA ASP A 113 -3.19 -9.17 -21.12
C ASP A 113 -3.88 -8.78 -19.79
N ALA A 114 -4.38 -9.76 -19.03
CA ALA A 114 -4.97 -9.52 -17.72
C ALA A 114 -3.95 -8.91 -16.73
N SER A 115 -2.73 -9.47 -16.70
CA SER A 115 -1.68 -8.99 -15.80
C SER A 115 -1.26 -7.54 -16.10
N ILE A 116 -1.10 -7.19 -17.36
CA ILE A 116 -0.76 -5.83 -17.80
C ILE A 116 -1.91 -4.89 -17.42
N ALA A 117 -3.15 -5.25 -17.75
CA ALA A 117 -4.33 -4.44 -17.43
C ALA A 117 -4.49 -4.21 -15.92
N PHE A 118 -4.21 -5.22 -15.10
CA PHE A 118 -4.20 -5.09 -13.64
C PHE A 118 -3.17 -4.07 -13.18
N MET A 119 -1.91 -4.20 -13.63
CA MET A 119 -0.84 -3.30 -13.22
C MET A 119 -1.07 -1.87 -13.71
N ASP A 120 -1.46 -1.69 -14.98
CA ASP A 120 -1.77 -0.38 -15.53
C ASP A 120 -2.92 0.30 -14.76
N ARG A 121 -3.95 -0.48 -14.40
CA ARG A 121 -5.06 0.03 -13.59
C ARG A 121 -4.62 0.46 -12.19
N CYS A 122 -3.74 -0.29 -11.54
CA CYS A 122 -3.15 0.13 -10.27
C CYS A 122 -2.33 1.42 -10.40
N VAL A 123 -1.59 1.59 -11.51
CA VAL A 123 -0.87 2.85 -11.81
C VAL A 123 -1.83 4.02 -11.99
N GLU A 124 -2.94 3.84 -12.73
CA GLU A 124 -4.00 4.85 -12.87
C GLU A 124 -4.61 5.25 -11.52
N ARG A 125 -4.66 4.32 -10.57
CA ARG A 125 -5.14 4.55 -9.20
C ARG A 125 -4.09 5.14 -8.26
N GLY A 126 -2.86 5.42 -8.78
CA GLY A 126 -1.80 6.11 -8.05
C GLY A 126 -0.80 5.22 -7.31
N TYR A 127 -0.80 3.91 -7.57
CA TYR A 127 0.13 2.96 -6.96
C TYR A 127 1.32 2.66 -7.88
N ASN A 128 2.49 2.41 -7.31
CA ASN A 128 3.53 1.69 -8.02
C ASN A 128 3.13 0.21 -8.13
N THR A 129 3.60 -0.49 -9.16
CA THR A 129 3.21 -1.88 -9.37
C THR A 129 4.39 -2.82 -9.54
N MET A 130 4.10 -4.08 -9.29
CA MET A 130 5.02 -5.18 -9.44
C MET A 130 4.22 -6.46 -9.73
N ILE A 131 4.80 -7.39 -10.49
CA ILE A 131 4.22 -8.71 -10.71
C ILE A 131 5.06 -9.77 -10.01
N TYR A 132 4.42 -10.58 -9.18
CA TYR A 132 5.00 -11.77 -8.57
C TYR A 132 4.57 -13.02 -9.32
N ALA A 133 5.54 -13.88 -9.58
CA ALA A 133 5.34 -15.26 -10.05
C ALA A 133 6.61 -16.08 -9.80
N SER A 134 6.47 -17.40 -9.86
CA SER A 134 7.66 -18.27 -9.88
C SER A 134 8.42 -18.17 -11.21
N ASP A 135 9.73 -18.33 -11.16
CA ASP A 135 10.65 -18.21 -12.30
C ASP A 135 10.23 -19.10 -13.51
N ILE A 136 9.92 -20.36 -13.26
CA ILE A 136 9.58 -21.32 -14.31
C ILE A 136 8.07 -21.53 -14.44
N SER A 137 7.38 -21.94 -13.37
CA SER A 137 5.94 -22.25 -13.48
C SER A 137 5.07 -21.01 -13.70
N GLY A 138 5.54 -19.84 -13.31
CA GLY A 138 4.89 -18.55 -13.55
C GLY A 138 5.42 -17.86 -14.82
N PHE A 139 6.55 -17.17 -14.70
CA PHE A 139 7.06 -16.35 -15.80
C PHE A 139 7.31 -17.12 -17.09
N GLN A 140 7.97 -18.30 -17.04
CA GLN A 140 8.23 -19.07 -18.26
C GLN A 140 6.95 -19.71 -18.80
N ASN A 141 6.11 -20.29 -17.96
CA ASN A 141 5.02 -21.15 -18.44
C ASN A 141 3.69 -20.42 -18.63
N ARG A 142 3.41 -19.31 -17.89
CA ARG A 142 2.11 -18.60 -17.90
C ARG A 142 2.14 -17.24 -18.53
N LEU A 143 3.31 -16.62 -18.68
CA LEU A 143 3.45 -15.23 -19.12
C LEU A 143 4.27 -15.08 -20.38
N ARG A 144 4.05 -14.00 -21.10
CA ARG A 144 4.90 -13.49 -22.19
C ARG A 144 5.90 -12.49 -21.58
N LEU A 145 7.06 -12.98 -21.18
CA LEU A 145 8.07 -12.17 -20.50
C LEU A 145 8.50 -10.94 -21.33
N ASP A 146 8.57 -11.09 -22.66
CA ASP A 146 8.89 -10.05 -23.62
C ASP A 146 7.88 -8.88 -23.66
N ARG A 147 6.69 -9.08 -23.12
CA ARG A 147 5.64 -8.05 -22.99
C ARG A 147 5.63 -7.36 -21.62
N LEU A 148 6.44 -7.85 -20.69
CA LEU A 148 6.55 -7.31 -19.33
C LEU A 148 7.79 -6.42 -19.16
N ASP A 149 8.42 -5.98 -20.26
CA ASP A 149 9.46 -4.99 -20.22
C ASP A 149 8.94 -3.69 -19.61
N GLY A 150 9.68 -3.13 -18.65
CA GLY A 150 9.26 -1.93 -17.93
C GLY A 150 8.43 -2.16 -16.66
N TYR A 151 7.89 -3.36 -16.44
CA TYR A 151 7.26 -3.71 -15.17
C TYR A 151 8.27 -4.34 -14.20
N LYS A 152 8.25 -3.91 -12.93
CA LYS A 152 9.07 -4.51 -11.88
C LYS A 152 8.59 -5.94 -11.61
N LYS A 153 9.52 -6.86 -11.42
CA LYS A 153 9.25 -8.29 -11.23
C LYS A 153 9.73 -8.73 -9.86
N TRP A 154 8.90 -9.48 -9.17
CA TRP A 154 9.22 -10.21 -7.96
C TRP A 154 9.18 -11.71 -8.29
N VAL A 155 10.34 -12.35 -8.26
CA VAL A 155 10.52 -13.70 -8.80
C VAL A 155 10.73 -14.70 -7.67
N ALA A 156 9.90 -15.74 -7.60
CA ALA A 156 10.11 -16.85 -6.68
C ALA A 156 10.95 -17.94 -7.32
N ARG A 157 12.05 -18.29 -6.65
CA ARG A 157 12.86 -19.45 -6.94
C ARG A 157 13.69 -19.85 -5.72
N TYR A 158 13.38 -21.02 -5.17
CA TYR A 158 14.00 -21.44 -3.93
C TYR A 158 15.35 -22.14 -4.16
N GLY A 159 16.33 -21.81 -3.31
CA GLY A 159 17.64 -22.45 -3.27
C GLY A 159 18.65 -22.01 -4.32
N SER A 160 18.27 -21.29 -5.36
CA SER A 160 19.18 -20.72 -6.37
C SER A 160 18.56 -19.48 -7.01
N GLU A 161 19.38 -18.58 -7.51
CA GLU A 161 18.92 -17.37 -8.21
C GLU A 161 18.01 -17.69 -9.41
N PRO A 162 17.06 -16.78 -9.75
CA PRO A 162 16.25 -16.88 -10.96
C PRO A 162 17.11 -17.08 -12.21
N GLN A 163 16.65 -17.92 -13.13
CA GLN A 163 17.40 -18.27 -14.34
C GLN A 163 16.68 -17.87 -15.62
N TYR A 164 15.36 -17.85 -15.60
CA TYR A 164 14.55 -17.48 -16.76
C TYR A 164 14.32 -15.98 -16.82
N VAL A 165 14.08 -15.33 -15.67
CA VAL A 165 13.89 -13.89 -15.56
C VAL A 165 15.23 -13.24 -15.23
N PRO A 166 15.88 -12.54 -16.17
CA PRO A 166 17.23 -12.00 -15.96
C PRO A 166 17.24 -10.68 -15.20
N ASP A 167 16.11 -9.97 -15.16
CA ASP A 167 15.95 -8.64 -14.54
C ASP A 167 14.75 -8.66 -13.60
N TYR A 168 15.02 -8.56 -12.30
CA TYR A 168 14.02 -8.59 -11.25
C TYR A 168 14.35 -7.60 -10.12
N ALA A 169 13.32 -7.00 -9.56
CA ALA A 169 13.42 -6.09 -8.42
C ALA A 169 13.56 -6.84 -7.09
N LEU A 170 12.80 -7.96 -6.95
CA LEU A 170 12.83 -8.83 -5.78
C LEU A 170 13.00 -10.29 -6.17
N TRP A 171 13.67 -11.02 -5.29
CA TRP A 171 13.80 -12.48 -5.37
C TRP A 171 13.32 -13.11 -4.07
N GLN A 172 12.22 -13.89 -4.14
CA GLN A 172 11.79 -14.76 -3.05
C GLN A 172 12.64 -16.03 -3.09
N TYR A 173 13.59 -16.13 -2.17
CA TYR A 173 14.62 -17.17 -2.21
C TYR A 173 14.31 -18.39 -1.34
N SER A 174 13.40 -18.26 -0.38
CA SER A 174 13.01 -19.30 0.57
C SER A 174 11.57 -19.13 1.02
N SER A 175 10.91 -20.25 1.34
CA SER A 175 9.58 -20.30 1.96
C SER A 175 9.62 -20.98 3.35
N THR A 176 10.81 -21.18 3.91
CA THR A 176 10.98 -21.97 5.13
C THR A 176 12.00 -21.36 6.10
N GLU A 177 12.23 -20.05 5.98
CA GLU A 177 13.15 -19.38 6.89
C GLU A 177 12.55 -19.22 8.29
N ASN A 178 13.45 -19.23 9.26
CA ASN A 178 13.10 -19.04 10.67
C ASN A 178 13.37 -17.59 11.07
N ILE A 179 12.32 -16.84 11.33
CA ILE A 179 12.37 -15.48 11.87
C ILE A 179 11.78 -15.49 13.27
N GLU A 180 12.52 -14.99 14.23
CA GLU A 180 12.05 -14.85 15.61
C GLU A 180 10.80 -13.96 15.64
N GLY A 181 9.76 -14.37 16.37
CA GLY A 181 8.48 -13.66 16.43
C GLY A 181 7.44 -14.14 15.44
N ILE A 182 7.80 -15.02 14.47
CA ILE A 182 6.82 -15.63 13.56
C ILE A 182 6.53 -17.05 14.04
N PRO A 183 5.24 -17.38 14.31
CA PRO A 183 4.83 -18.71 14.72
C PRO A 183 5.24 -19.78 13.69
N ASP A 184 5.49 -21.02 14.16
CA ASP A 184 5.90 -22.18 13.37
C ASP A 184 7.22 -22.00 12.59
N ASN A 185 7.89 -20.85 12.76
CA ASN A 185 9.21 -20.54 12.22
C ASN A 185 9.34 -20.74 10.70
N THR A 186 8.27 -20.55 9.94
CA THR A 186 8.30 -20.66 8.48
C THR A 186 7.66 -19.42 7.86
N VAL A 187 8.48 -18.69 7.13
CA VAL A 187 8.04 -17.49 6.41
C VAL A 187 8.81 -17.36 5.10
N ASP A 188 8.15 -16.81 4.12
CA ASP A 188 8.73 -16.45 2.84
C ASP A 188 9.70 -15.29 3.00
N CYS A 189 10.91 -15.45 2.44
CA CYS A 189 11.99 -14.47 2.57
C CYS A 189 12.49 -14.01 1.22
N ASN A 190 12.82 -12.72 1.18
CA ASN A 190 13.09 -11.98 -0.03
C ASN A 190 14.40 -11.20 0.04
N TYR A 191 15.09 -11.10 -1.10
CA TYR A 191 16.14 -10.10 -1.34
C TYR A 191 15.61 -9.01 -2.26
N LEU A 192 15.90 -7.77 -1.94
CA LEU A 192 15.58 -6.60 -2.74
C LEU A 192 16.84 -6.10 -3.46
N TYR A 193 16.73 -5.92 -4.79
CA TYR A 193 17.83 -5.50 -5.67
C TYR A 193 17.57 -4.14 -6.34
N ASP A 194 16.34 -3.69 -6.41
CA ASP A 194 15.97 -2.42 -7.05
C ASP A 194 16.49 -1.23 -6.23
N GLU A 195 17.44 -0.48 -6.82
CA GLU A 195 18.13 0.61 -6.14
C GLU A 195 17.19 1.77 -5.74
N GLU A 196 16.15 2.04 -6.54
CA GLU A 196 15.16 3.06 -6.24
C GLU A 196 14.33 2.68 -5.02
N ILE A 197 13.86 1.42 -4.98
CA ILE A 197 13.10 0.90 -3.82
C ILE A 197 13.99 0.86 -2.58
N ILE A 198 15.24 0.41 -2.71
CA ILE A 198 16.22 0.40 -1.62
C ILE A 198 16.41 1.81 -1.05
N ALA A 199 16.62 2.80 -1.92
CA ALA A 199 16.77 4.18 -1.48
C ALA A 199 15.53 4.69 -0.72
N ASN A 200 14.34 4.33 -1.18
CA ASN A 200 13.09 4.69 -0.52
C ASN A 200 12.92 4.00 0.85
N ILE A 201 13.24 2.71 0.96
CA ILE A 201 13.19 1.97 2.24
C ILE A 201 14.25 2.52 3.19
N MET A 202 15.50 2.66 2.74
CA MET A 202 16.59 3.18 3.57
C MET A 202 16.35 4.62 4.01
N GLY A 203 15.71 5.41 3.14
CA GLY A 203 15.24 6.75 3.48
C GLY A 203 14.08 6.75 4.49
N SER A 204 13.29 5.67 4.56
CA SER A 204 12.19 5.52 5.52
C SER A 204 12.64 4.94 6.88
N THR A 205 13.72 4.15 6.89
CA THR A 205 14.29 3.57 8.13
C THR A 205 15.27 4.50 8.84
N SER A 206 15.70 5.59 8.20
CA SER A 206 16.47 6.61 8.88
C SER A 206 15.54 7.46 9.74
N SER A 207 15.34 7.03 10.97
CA SER A 207 15.16 8.01 12.03
C SER A 207 16.25 9.07 11.85
N ASP A 208 15.83 10.22 11.33
CA ASP A 208 16.51 11.50 11.50
C ASP A 208 18.05 11.46 11.57
N ASP A 209 18.74 11.06 10.49
CA ASP A 209 20.19 11.16 10.38
C ASP A 209 20.65 12.48 9.74
N GLY A 210 19.87 13.53 9.85
CA GLY A 210 20.24 14.88 9.44
C GLY A 210 20.26 15.09 7.91
N ARG A 211 19.55 14.30 7.13
CA ARG A 211 19.35 14.58 5.71
C ARG A 211 18.34 15.69 5.53
N THR A 212 18.82 16.80 5.07
CA THR A 212 17.96 17.88 4.60
C THR A 212 17.36 17.49 3.24
N TRP A 213 16.04 17.60 3.14
CA TRP A 213 15.32 17.43 1.87
C TRP A 213 15.64 18.61 0.95
N THR A 214 15.70 18.38 -0.35
CA THR A 214 15.65 19.52 -1.26
C THR A 214 14.28 20.18 -1.16
N ARG A 215 14.21 21.49 -1.42
CA ARG A 215 12.92 22.20 -1.42
C ARG A 215 11.88 21.55 -2.33
N GLU A 216 12.28 21.04 -3.49
CA GLU A 216 11.38 20.34 -4.42
C GLU A 216 10.80 19.06 -3.81
N GLN A 217 11.63 18.28 -3.12
CA GLN A 217 11.21 17.07 -2.40
C GLN A 217 10.29 17.40 -1.23
N ALA A 218 10.64 18.41 -0.43
CA ALA A 218 9.83 18.87 0.69
C ALA A 218 8.45 19.37 0.23
N LEU A 219 8.40 20.13 -0.85
CA LEU A 219 7.15 20.60 -1.46
C LEU A 219 6.29 19.43 -1.93
N SER A 220 6.87 18.45 -2.62
CA SER A 220 6.14 17.27 -3.10
C SER A 220 5.54 16.45 -1.96
N VAL A 221 6.30 16.23 -0.89
CA VAL A 221 5.80 15.52 0.30
C VAL A 221 4.71 16.30 1.00
N THR A 222 4.91 17.60 1.20
CA THR A 222 3.91 18.45 1.85
C THR A 222 2.61 18.50 1.06
N ASP A 223 2.68 18.68 -0.25
CA ASP A 223 1.50 18.69 -1.12
C ASP A 223 0.74 17.36 -1.05
N GLY A 224 1.44 16.22 -1.09
CA GLY A 224 0.85 14.90 -0.90
C GLY A 224 0.17 14.72 0.46
N LEU A 225 0.78 15.20 1.55
CA LEU A 225 0.17 15.16 2.88
C LEU A 225 -1.06 16.08 2.99
N TYR A 226 -1.03 17.26 2.35
CA TYR A 226 -2.17 18.16 2.34
C TYR A 226 -3.34 17.59 1.55
N HIS A 227 -3.09 16.98 0.38
CA HIS A 227 -4.15 16.29 -0.36
C HIS A 227 -4.73 15.12 0.43
N GLY A 228 -3.88 14.29 1.06
CA GLY A 228 -4.32 13.12 1.81
C GLY A 228 -5.06 13.44 3.12
N LEU A 229 -4.67 14.50 3.82
CA LEU A 229 -5.21 14.84 5.15
C LEU A 229 -6.20 16.02 5.13
N LEU A 230 -6.03 16.96 4.22
CA LEU A 230 -6.78 18.21 4.21
C LEU A 230 -7.67 18.38 2.98
N PHE A 231 -7.71 17.42 2.06
CA PHE A 231 -8.52 17.46 0.84
C PHE A 231 -8.28 18.71 -0.02
N ARG A 232 -7.09 19.27 0.03
CA ARG A 232 -6.65 20.42 -0.77
C ARG A 232 -5.15 20.36 -1.05
N GLY A 233 -4.71 21.08 -2.09
CA GLY A 233 -3.29 21.28 -2.36
C GLY A 233 -2.59 22.13 -1.28
N TYR A 234 -1.28 22.02 -1.24
CA TYR A 234 -0.43 22.90 -0.44
C TYR A 234 -0.56 24.35 -0.91
N ASP A 235 -0.53 25.28 0.03
CA ASP A 235 -0.46 26.71 -0.22
C ASP A 235 0.74 27.36 0.50
N GLU A 236 1.25 28.46 -0.05
CA GLU A 236 2.43 29.15 0.46
C GLU A 236 2.27 29.74 1.88
N GLN A 237 1.05 29.74 2.45
CA GLN A 237 0.82 30.24 3.81
C GLN A 237 1.27 29.22 4.87
N ASN A 238 1.49 27.96 4.47
CA ASN A 238 1.86 26.86 5.35
C ASN A 238 3.31 26.39 5.14
N GLU A 239 4.21 27.33 4.88
CA GLU A 239 5.63 27.05 4.60
C GLU A 239 6.40 26.37 5.74
N ALA A 240 5.85 26.38 6.96
CA ALA A 240 6.52 25.79 8.12
C ALA A 240 6.80 24.29 7.98
N ILE A 241 5.91 23.55 7.34
CA ILE A 241 6.10 22.10 7.11
C ILE A 241 7.19 21.87 6.05
N VAL A 242 7.15 22.63 4.95
CA VAL A 242 8.17 22.56 3.89
C VAL A 242 9.54 22.90 4.46
N HIS A 243 9.62 24.01 5.20
CA HIS A 243 10.87 24.43 5.84
C HIS A 243 11.34 23.41 6.88
N GLY A 244 10.43 22.84 7.68
CA GLY A 244 10.78 21.79 8.63
C GLY A 244 11.40 20.58 7.91
N LEU A 245 10.78 20.08 6.84
CA LEU A 245 11.30 18.97 6.04
C LEU A 245 12.66 19.30 5.38
N GLU A 246 12.90 20.57 4.98
CA GLU A 246 14.18 20.98 4.42
C GLU A 246 15.33 20.93 5.46
N TYR A 247 15.05 21.09 6.76
CA TYR A 247 16.10 21.32 7.76
C TYR A 247 16.16 20.29 8.89
N ASP A 248 15.03 19.97 9.54
CA ASP A 248 15.06 19.20 10.79
C ASP A 248 13.83 18.34 11.09
N MET A 249 12.80 18.36 10.23
CA MET A 249 11.56 17.63 10.44
C MET A 249 11.53 16.33 9.64
N SER A 250 11.18 15.23 10.30
CA SER A 250 10.89 13.96 9.63
C SER A 250 9.51 13.99 8.92
N ARG A 251 9.28 13.05 8.01
CA ARG A 251 7.94 12.89 7.37
C ARG A 251 6.84 12.57 8.38
N ILE A 252 7.18 11.81 9.42
CA ILE A 252 6.23 11.46 10.49
C ILE A 252 5.85 12.71 11.27
N GLU A 253 6.82 13.53 11.64
CA GLU A 253 6.54 14.79 12.33
C GLU A 253 5.73 15.74 11.47
N ALA A 254 6.01 15.82 10.15
CA ALA A 254 5.21 16.59 9.20
C ALA A 254 3.76 16.07 9.12
N PHE A 255 3.59 14.75 9.00
CA PHE A 255 2.28 14.10 9.02
C PHE A 255 1.53 14.37 10.32
N GLU A 256 2.16 14.17 11.48
CA GLU A 256 1.54 14.41 12.79
C GLU A 256 1.22 15.89 13.02
N ALA A 257 2.06 16.80 12.53
CA ALA A 257 1.78 18.23 12.62
C ALA A 257 0.50 18.62 11.85
N ILE A 258 0.32 18.08 10.64
CA ILE A 258 -0.89 18.32 9.84
C ILE A 258 -2.10 17.61 10.46
N ARG A 259 -1.93 16.32 10.83
CA ARG A 259 -2.98 15.50 11.44
C ARG A 259 -3.53 16.09 12.74
N ASN A 260 -2.66 16.69 13.55
CA ASN A 260 -3.04 17.32 14.83
C ASN A 260 -3.49 18.79 14.67
N SER A 261 -3.50 19.31 13.45
CA SER A 261 -3.97 20.67 13.18
C SER A 261 -5.48 20.80 13.42
N GLU A 262 -5.93 21.98 13.82
CA GLU A 262 -7.37 22.29 13.93
C GLU A 262 -8.10 22.09 12.60
N GLU A 263 -7.42 22.35 11.48
CA GLU A 263 -7.98 22.16 10.14
C GLU A 263 -8.30 20.69 9.89
N HIS A 264 -7.35 19.78 10.14
CA HIS A 264 -7.58 18.35 9.94
C HIS A 264 -8.66 17.80 10.88
N GLN A 265 -8.61 18.11 12.17
CA GLN A 265 -9.58 17.63 13.15
C GLN A 265 -11.01 18.04 12.75
N LYS A 266 -11.18 19.24 12.23
CA LYS A 266 -12.47 19.73 11.78
C LYS A 266 -12.95 19.04 10.50
N LYS A 267 -12.07 18.84 9.53
CA LYS A 267 -12.38 18.10 8.30
C LYS A 267 -12.71 16.64 8.58
N ALA A 268 -11.97 15.99 9.46
CA ALA A 268 -12.26 14.63 9.92
C ALA A 268 -13.65 14.53 10.57
N LEU A 269 -14.04 15.48 11.40
CA LEU A 269 -15.39 15.53 11.97
C LEU A 269 -16.47 15.63 10.90
N ILE A 270 -16.28 16.45 9.87
CA ILE A 270 -17.23 16.57 8.76
C ILE A 270 -17.36 15.25 8.03
N VAL A 271 -16.23 14.61 7.71
CA VAL A 271 -16.19 13.28 7.07
C VAL A 271 -16.94 12.23 7.89
N ASP A 272 -16.67 12.16 9.20
CA ASP A 272 -17.34 11.22 10.11
C ASP A 272 -18.86 11.45 10.15
N CYS A 273 -19.30 12.70 10.18
CA CYS A 273 -20.73 13.02 10.14
C CYS A 273 -21.39 12.59 8.81
N TYR A 274 -20.74 12.80 7.67
CA TYR A 274 -21.26 12.35 6.37
C TYR A 274 -21.27 10.84 6.21
N LEU A 275 -20.22 10.15 6.68
CA LEU A 275 -20.20 8.69 6.71
C LEU A 275 -21.33 8.13 7.59
N ALA A 276 -21.57 8.72 8.75
CA ALA A 276 -22.71 8.33 9.61
C ALA A 276 -24.06 8.63 8.93
N MET A 277 -24.19 9.79 8.24
CA MET A 277 -25.42 10.22 7.60
C MET A 277 -25.77 9.36 6.37
N ARG A 278 -24.85 9.17 5.43
CA ARG A 278 -25.15 8.53 4.14
C ARG A 278 -24.23 7.38 3.75
N GLY A 279 -23.18 7.09 4.52
CA GLY A 279 -22.25 5.97 4.27
C GLY A 279 -21.30 6.24 3.09
N SER A 280 -21.13 7.51 2.68
CA SER A 280 -20.19 7.92 1.65
C SER A 280 -19.47 9.19 2.06
N LEU A 281 -18.28 9.41 1.50
CA LEU A 281 -17.49 10.60 1.75
C LEU A 281 -18.23 11.88 1.26
N PRO A 282 -18.01 13.03 1.91
CA PRO A 282 -18.46 14.31 1.39
C PRO A 282 -17.67 14.69 0.13
N SER A 283 -18.26 15.52 -0.73
CA SER A 283 -17.50 16.21 -1.77
C SER A 283 -16.70 17.38 -1.17
N ASP A 284 -15.73 17.92 -1.91
CA ASP A 284 -14.94 19.07 -1.49
C ASP A 284 -15.84 20.29 -1.19
N GLU A 285 -16.88 20.50 -2.00
CA GLU A 285 -17.86 21.60 -1.78
C GLU A 285 -18.64 21.41 -0.48
N GLU A 286 -18.98 20.18 -0.11
CA GLU A 286 -19.65 19.86 1.14
C GLU A 286 -18.72 20.04 2.34
N VAL A 287 -17.45 19.69 2.21
CA VAL A 287 -16.44 19.97 3.24
C VAL A 287 -16.31 21.48 3.44
N ASP A 288 -16.15 22.25 2.37
CA ASP A 288 -16.00 23.70 2.43
C ASP A 288 -17.23 24.39 3.04
N LEU A 289 -18.43 23.90 2.76
CA LEU A 289 -19.68 24.44 3.32
C LEU A 289 -19.67 24.42 4.86
N TRP A 290 -19.16 23.33 5.46
CA TRP A 290 -19.19 23.12 6.90
C TRP A 290 -17.90 23.58 7.60
N PHE A 291 -16.81 23.73 6.88
CA PHE A 291 -15.50 24.01 7.46
C PHE A 291 -15.45 25.26 8.34
N HIS A 292 -16.23 26.28 8.01
CA HIS A 292 -16.28 27.55 8.76
C HIS A 292 -17.24 27.54 9.94
N GLN A 293 -17.98 26.43 10.16
CA GLN A 293 -18.94 26.31 11.27
C GLN A 293 -18.24 25.75 12.53
N THR A 294 -18.87 25.89 13.68
CA THR A 294 -18.44 25.25 14.92
C THR A 294 -18.70 23.73 14.88
N GLU A 295 -18.02 22.94 15.71
CA GLU A 295 -18.28 21.49 15.81
C GLU A 295 -19.75 21.16 16.09
N GLU A 296 -20.39 21.93 16.96
CA GLU A 296 -21.82 21.74 17.30
C GLU A 296 -22.70 22.00 16.10
N GLU A 297 -22.44 23.09 15.34
CA GLU A 297 -23.18 23.41 14.12
C GLU A 297 -22.99 22.35 13.03
N ILE A 298 -21.77 21.80 12.89
CA ILE A 298 -21.47 20.69 11.96
C ILE A 298 -22.31 19.46 12.33
N LYS A 299 -22.25 19.02 13.60
CA LYS A 299 -23.00 17.87 14.09
C LYS A 299 -24.51 18.08 13.95
N GLN A 300 -25.00 19.24 14.35
CA GLN A 300 -26.43 19.56 14.24
C GLN A 300 -26.88 19.66 12.80
N GLY A 301 -26.13 20.35 11.94
CA GLY A 301 -26.52 20.58 10.56
C GLY A 301 -26.49 19.32 9.70
N ILE A 302 -25.54 18.41 9.92
CA ILE A 302 -25.41 17.18 9.14
C ILE A 302 -26.28 16.06 9.71
N LEU A 303 -26.15 15.74 11.00
CA LEU A 303 -26.81 14.59 11.61
C LEU A 303 -28.30 14.79 11.90
N TYR A 304 -28.83 16.03 11.88
CA TYR A 304 -30.24 16.35 11.99
C TYR A 304 -30.82 16.94 10.69
N SER A 305 -30.11 16.76 9.56
CA SER A 305 -30.60 17.18 8.24
C SER A 305 -31.81 16.38 7.80
N ASP A 306 -32.60 16.93 6.88
CA ASP A 306 -33.71 16.21 6.25
C ASP A 306 -33.21 14.95 5.52
N GLU A 307 -31.96 14.95 5.00
CA GLU A 307 -31.35 13.80 4.34
C GLU A 307 -31.12 12.65 5.36
N PHE A 308 -30.58 12.95 6.53
CA PHE A 308 -30.42 11.98 7.62
C PHE A 308 -31.77 11.43 8.09
N ASN A 309 -32.72 12.32 8.36
CA ASN A 309 -34.05 11.95 8.83
C ASN A 309 -34.79 11.07 7.82
N ASN A 310 -34.70 11.39 6.53
CA ASN A 310 -35.30 10.58 5.48
C ASN A 310 -34.65 9.19 5.34
N ARG A 311 -33.32 9.09 5.55
CA ARG A 311 -32.61 7.82 5.48
C ARG A 311 -32.96 6.87 6.60
N TYR A 312 -33.12 7.37 7.80
CA TYR A 312 -33.35 6.55 9.01
C TYR A 312 -34.80 6.54 9.48
N GLY A 313 -35.69 7.27 8.81
CA GLY A 313 -37.13 7.27 9.10
C GLY A 313 -37.48 7.90 10.44
N VAL A 314 -36.74 8.93 10.85
CA VAL A 314 -36.91 9.67 12.10
C VAL A 314 -37.37 11.07 11.85
#